data_c4640ee899a2914593b1058c563472b0
#
_entry.id   c4640ee899a2914593b1058c563472b0
#
_cell.length_a   1.000
_cell.length_b   1.000
_cell.length_c   1.000
_cell.angle_alpha   90.00
_cell.angle_beta   90.00
_cell.angle_gamma   90.00
#
_symmetry.space_group_name_H-M   'P 1'
#
loop_
_entity.id
_entity.type
_entity.pdbx_description
1 polymer ?
#
loop_
_entity_poly.entity_id
_entity_poly.type
_entity_poly.pdbx_seq_one_letter_code
_entity_poly.pdbx_strand_id
1 'polypeptide(L)'
;MVHIYTFNEMQKQQIYHPDYTYKQDAGRGYRQVVPSPKPVKIINVPIIKNLLQNHFVPIAVGGGIPVIGDHGRLKGVAGVIDKDFSAAKMAEDINADELVILTTVDNAYLNYRKEDRQAIGKVTVDQLKQYLNEGHFAAGSMKPKIEAAIEFTEKTGNHTIITSLKNAAKLNDGVGTIVYN
;
A
#
# COMPACT_ATOMS: atom_id res chain seq x y z
N MET A 1 -9.84 16.85 1.36
CA MET A 1 -9.89 16.97 2.84
C MET A 1 -10.92 15.97 3.32
N VAL A 2 -10.59 15.07 4.27
CA VAL A 2 -11.54 14.09 4.81
C VAL A 2 -12.44 14.84 5.80
N HIS A 3 -13.76 14.74 5.62
CA HIS A 3 -14.71 15.33 6.57
C HIS A 3 -14.77 14.51 7.86
N ILE A 4 -14.67 15.18 9.00
CA ILE A 4 -14.79 14.58 10.32
C ILE A 4 -16.12 15.02 10.92
N TYR A 5 -16.92 14.07 11.33
CA TYR A 5 -18.24 14.26 11.90
C TYR A 5 -18.18 14.16 13.43
N THR A 6 -18.95 14.98 14.13
CA THR A 6 -19.31 14.71 15.53
C THR A 6 -20.20 13.46 15.61
N PHE A 7 -20.38 12.90 16.79
CA PHE A 7 -21.26 11.74 16.98
C PHE A 7 -22.69 12.03 16.51
N ASN A 8 -23.23 13.21 16.85
CA ASN A 8 -24.60 13.59 16.46
C ASN A 8 -24.76 13.80 14.94
N GLU A 9 -23.76 14.38 14.29
CA GLU A 9 -23.76 14.55 12.83
C GLU A 9 -23.66 13.19 12.15
N MET A 10 -22.79 12.31 12.62
CA MET A 10 -22.67 10.95 12.11
C MET A 10 -23.99 10.18 12.20
N GLN A 11 -24.69 10.23 13.35
CA GLN A 11 -26.01 9.61 13.52
C GLN A 11 -27.03 10.16 12.53
N LYS A 12 -27.08 11.47 12.32
CA LYS A 12 -27.97 12.08 11.32
C LYS A 12 -27.65 11.59 9.91
N GLN A 13 -26.36 11.56 9.53
CA GLN A 13 -25.95 11.07 8.22
C GLN A 13 -26.31 9.59 8.03
N GLN A 14 -26.20 8.77 9.07
CA GLN A 14 -26.52 7.35 9.00
C GLN A 14 -28.03 7.08 8.83
N ILE A 15 -28.89 8.00 9.28
CA ILE A 15 -30.35 7.94 9.02
C ILE A 15 -30.64 8.20 7.53
N TYR A 16 -29.98 9.19 6.92
CA TYR A 16 -30.17 9.53 5.51
C TYR A 16 -29.46 8.57 4.55
N HIS A 17 -28.37 7.95 5.02
CA HIS A 17 -27.51 7.05 4.25
C HIS A 17 -27.20 5.79 5.08
N PRO A 18 -28.15 4.86 5.24
CA PRO A 18 -28.00 3.68 6.08
C PRO A 18 -26.90 2.71 5.59
N ASP A 19 -26.51 2.81 4.31
CA ASP A 19 -25.44 2.05 3.67
C ASP A 19 -24.02 2.61 3.98
N TYR A 20 -23.92 3.81 4.56
CA TYR A 20 -22.64 4.41 4.90
C TYR A 20 -22.10 3.83 6.22
N THR A 21 -20.81 3.53 6.20
CA THR A 21 -20.09 3.05 7.39
C THR A 21 -19.21 4.16 7.96
N TYR A 22 -19.25 4.33 9.28
CA TYR A 22 -18.44 5.31 9.98
C TYR A 22 -17.51 4.63 10.98
N LYS A 23 -16.30 5.15 11.15
CA LYS A 23 -15.34 4.72 12.18
C LYS A 23 -14.80 5.92 12.93
N GLN A 24 -14.55 5.73 14.22
CA GLN A 24 -13.88 6.72 15.05
C GLN A 24 -12.46 6.96 14.55
N ASP A 25 -12.06 8.23 14.46
CA ASP A 25 -10.77 8.64 13.94
C ASP A 25 -9.90 9.25 15.02
N ALA A 26 -9.18 8.43 15.75
CA ALA A 26 -8.14 8.80 16.72
C ALA A 26 -8.52 9.96 17.67
N GLY A 27 -9.75 9.97 18.19
CA GLY A 27 -10.27 10.99 19.10
C GLY A 27 -10.70 12.30 18.44
N ARG A 28 -10.59 12.42 17.11
CA ARG A 28 -11.01 13.63 16.36
C ARG A 28 -12.49 13.66 16.00
N GLY A 29 -13.19 12.54 16.14
CA GLY A 29 -14.59 12.35 15.75
C GLY A 29 -14.78 11.11 14.89
N TYR A 30 -15.74 11.15 13.96
CA TYR A 30 -16.08 10.02 13.10
C TYR A 30 -15.84 10.38 11.64
N ARG A 31 -15.30 9.45 10.88
CA ARG A 31 -15.15 9.58 9.43
C ARG A 31 -15.92 8.47 8.72
N GLN A 32 -16.49 8.80 7.59
CA GLN A 32 -17.01 7.82 6.68
C GLN A 32 -15.87 6.95 6.15
N VAL A 33 -16.08 5.65 6.12
CA VAL A 33 -15.11 4.68 5.59
C VAL A 33 -15.79 3.80 4.54
N VAL A 34 -14.99 3.32 3.62
CA VAL A 34 -15.40 2.37 2.57
C VAL A 34 -14.47 1.15 2.62
N PRO A 35 -14.86 0.01 2.03
CA PRO A 35 -13.98 -1.14 1.90
C PRO A 35 -12.66 -0.79 1.21
N SER A 36 -11.58 -1.46 1.62
CA SER A 36 -10.26 -1.34 1.00
C SER A 36 -9.76 -2.72 0.56
N PRO A 37 -10.31 -3.27 -0.52
CA PRO A 37 -9.90 -4.57 -1.04
C PRO A 37 -8.51 -4.50 -1.68
N LYS A 38 -7.83 -5.65 -1.74
CA LYS A 38 -6.62 -5.77 -2.54
C LYS A 38 -6.96 -5.74 -4.04
N PRO A 39 -6.15 -5.10 -4.89
CA PRO A 39 -6.35 -5.09 -6.32
C PRO A 39 -6.08 -6.48 -6.92
N VAL A 40 -6.99 -6.97 -7.74
CA VAL A 40 -6.84 -8.25 -8.46
C VAL A 40 -6.14 -8.03 -9.80
N LYS A 41 -6.45 -6.92 -10.49
CA LYS A 41 -5.92 -6.58 -11.81
C LYS A 41 -5.92 -5.07 -12.00
N ILE A 42 -4.90 -4.58 -12.69
CA ILE A 42 -4.84 -3.19 -13.15
C ILE A 42 -5.14 -3.16 -14.65
N ILE A 43 -6.25 -2.52 -15.03
CA ILE A 43 -6.79 -2.57 -16.39
C ILE A 43 -5.87 -1.87 -17.39
N ASN A 44 -5.15 -0.83 -16.96
CA ASN A 44 -4.28 -0.02 -17.81
C ASN A 44 -2.89 -0.62 -18.07
N VAL A 45 -2.57 -1.78 -17.53
CA VAL A 45 -1.25 -2.43 -17.69
C VAL A 45 -0.81 -2.56 -19.16
N PRO A 46 -1.65 -2.93 -20.13
CA PRO A 46 -1.22 -3.02 -21.54
C PRO A 46 -0.72 -1.68 -22.08
N ILE A 47 -1.38 -0.58 -21.72
CA ILE A 47 -0.95 0.77 -22.14
C ILE A 47 0.36 1.15 -21.46
N ILE A 48 0.50 0.87 -20.16
CA ILE A 48 1.71 1.15 -19.39
C ILE A 48 2.90 0.39 -19.98
N LYS A 49 2.74 -0.91 -20.29
CA LYS A 49 3.78 -1.72 -20.95
C LYS A 49 4.20 -1.13 -22.29
N ASN A 50 3.26 -0.70 -23.12
CA ASN A 50 3.55 -0.07 -24.39
C ASN A 50 4.36 1.23 -24.21
N LEU A 51 4.00 2.06 -23.24
CA LEU A 51 4.77 3.27 -22.92
C LEU A 51 6.21 2.96 -22.49
N LEU A 52 6.39 1.96 -21.61
CA LEU A 52 7.72 1.52 -21.16
C LEU A 52 8.57 0.99 -22.33
N GLN A 53 8.00 0.19 -23.22
CA GLN A 53 8.69 -0.32 -24.42
C GLN A 53 9.13 0.79 -25.38
N ASN A 54 8.43 1.93 -25.37
CA ASN A 54 8.78 3.12 -26.14
C ASN A 54 9.60 4.14 -25.33
N HIS A 55 10.25 3.72 -24.23
CA HIS A 55 11.12 4.52 -23.38
C HIS A 55 10.46 5.72 -22.67
N PHE A 56 9.14 5.69 -22.51
CA PHE A 56 8.45 6.66 -21.66
C PHE A 56 8.48 6.20 -20.20
N VAL A 57 8.46 7.16 -19.27
CA VAL A 57 8.33 6.92 -17.83
C VAL A 57 6.87 7.20 -17.43
N PRO A 58 6.02 6.18 -17.26
CA PRO A 58 4.65 6.37 -16.84
C PRO A 58 4.58 6.80 -15.37
N ILE A 59 3.72 7.78 -15.08
CA ILE A 59 3.41 8.19 -13.71
C ILE A 59 1.95 7.83 -13.42
N ALA A 60 1.74 6.89 -12.51
CA ALA A 60 0.42 6.51 -12.01
C ALA A 60 0.18 7.12 -10.62
N VAL A 61 -1.02 7.63 -10.36
CA VAL A 61 -1.35 8.37 -9.14
C VAL A 61 -2.35 7.60 -8.28
N GLY A 62 -2.05 7.48 -6.99
CA GLY A 62 -2.92 6.90 -5.96
C GLY A 62 -3.15 5.40 -6.10
N GLY A 63 -4.23 4.90 -5.49
CA GLY A 63 -4.62 3.48 -5.53
C GLY A 63 -5.46 3.08 -6.74
N GLY A 64 -5.81 4.06 -7.60
CA GLY A 64 -6.71 3.85 -8.73
C GLY A 64 -8.20 3.96 -8.35
N ILE A 65 -9.06 3.87 -9.36
CA ILE A 65 -10.51 3.83 -9.21
C ILE A 65 -10.94 2.35 -9.13
N PRO A 66 -11.55 1.90 -8.01
CA PRO A 66 -12.01 0.53 -7.90
C PRO A 66 -13.22 0.28 -8.81
N VAL A 67 -13.11 -0.77 -9.63
CA VAL A 67 -14.17 -1.19 -10.54
C VAL A 67 -14.35 -2.71 -10.48
N ILE A 68 -15.55 -3.17 -10.80
CA ILE A 68 -15.84 -4.59 -11.02
C ILE A 68 -16.30 -4.80 -12.45
N GLY A 69 -16.06 -6.00 -12.98
CA GLY A 69 -16.60 -6.43 -14.27
C GLY A 69 -18.09 -6.76 -14.13
N ASP A 70 -18.91 -6.19 -14.99
CA ASP A 70 -20.35 -6.44 -15.04
C ASP A 70 -20.78 -6.60 -16.50
N HIS A 71 -21.05 -7.84 -16.92
CA HIS A 71 -21.48 -8.20 -18.29
C HIS A 71 -20.66 -7.52 -19.40
N GLY A 72 -19.33 -7.56 -19.29
CA GLY A 72 -18.39 -6.99 -20.26
C GLY A 72 -18.20 -5.46 -20.12
N ARG A 73 -18.80 -4.83 -19.12
CA ARG A 73 -18.62 -3.41 -18.79
C ARG A 73 -17.89 -3.27 -17.45
N LEU A 74 -17.32 -2.09 -17.21
CA LEU A 74 -16.73 -1.73 -15.93
C LEU A 74 -17.73 -0.89 -15.14
N LYS A 75 -17.98 -1.29 -13.89
CA LYS A 75 -18.84 -0.55 -12.95
C LYS A 75 -17.99 -0.08 -11.77
N GLY A 76 -18.00 1.22 -11.50
CA GLY A 76 -17.39 1.79 -10.29
C GLY A 76 -18.05 1.26 -9.03
N VAL A 77 -17.24 1.02 -7.99
CA VAL A 77 -17.74 0.58 -6.68
C VAL A 77 -17.22 1.50 -5.58
N ALA A 78 -17.98 1.62 -4.50
CA ALA A 78 -17.54 2.34 -3.32
C ALA A 78 -16.38 1.58 -2.67
N GLY A 79 -15.18 2.14 -2.75
CA GLY A 79 -13.97 1.53 -2.22
C GLY A 79 -12.77 2.44 -2.36
N VAL A 80 -11.70 2.11 -1.65
CA VAL A 80 -10.38 2.75 -1.79
C VAL A 80 -9.35 1.65 -1.86
N ILE A 81 -8.58 1.60 -2.94
CA ILE A 81 -7.45 0.68 -3.03
C ILE A 81 -6.23 1.35 -2.38
N ASP A 82 -5.56 0.63 -1.49
CA ASP A 82 -4.31 1.11 -0.91
C ASP A 82 -3.24 1.23 -2.00
N LYS A 83 -2.53 2.37 -2.02
CA LYS A 83 -1.52 2.67 -3.04
C LYS A 83 -0.33 1.72 -3.01
N ASP A 84 0.02 1.18 -1.83
CA ASP A 84 1.16 0.27 -1.69
C ASP A 84 0.82 -1.08 -2.35
N PHE A 85 -0.41 -1.59 -2.20
CA PHE A 85 -0.88 -2.78 -2.93
C PHE A 85 -1.06 -2.52 -4.43
N SER A 86 -1.53 -1.33 -4.83
CA SER A 86 -1.60 -0.99 -6.26
C SER A 86 -0.22 -0.91 -6.89
N ALA A 87 0.78 -0.36 -6.18
CA ALA A 87 2.16 -0.31 -6.65
C ALA A 87 2.77 -1.71 -6.80
N ALA A 88 2.59 -2.59 -5.80
CA ALA A 88 3.06 -3.97 -5.87
C ALA A 88 2.40 -4.74 -7.03
N LYS A 89 1.08 -4.60 -7.19
CA LYS A 89 0.35 -5.23 -8.29
C LYS A 89 0.77 -4.69 -9.67
N MET A 90 1.02 -3.40 -9.77
CA MET A 90 1.55 -2.80 -11.01
C MET A 90 2.95 -3.35 -11.31
N ALA A 91 3.84 -3.36 -10.34
CA ALA A 91 5.21 -3.87 -10.48
C ALA A 91 5.22 -5.35 -10.91
N GLU A 92 4.37 -6.18 -10.29
CA GLU A 92 4.14 -7.58 -10.70
C GLU A 92 3.68 -7.66 -12.18
N ASP A 93 2.62 -6.93 -12.52
CA ASP A 93 1.99 -7.00 -13.83
C ASP A 93 2.89 -6.49 -14.98
N ILE A 94 3.78 -5.53 -14.73
CA ILE A 94 4.75 -5.03 -15.72
C ILE A 94 6.07 -5.82 -15.74
N ASN A 95 6.25 -6.78 -14.83
CA ASN A 95 7.49 -7.52 -14.59
C ASN A 95 8.66 -6.57 -14.21
N ALA A 96 8.44 -5.71 -13.22
CA ALA A 96 9.47 -4.82 -12.73
C ALA A 96 10.63 -5.60 -12.11
N ASP A 97 11.85 -5.15 -12.32
CA ASP A 97 13.06 -5.75 -11.74
C ASP A 97 13.18 -5.48 -10.24
N GLU A 98 12.54 -4.40 -9.77
CA GLU A 98 12.58 -3.98 -8.37
C GLU A 98 11.33 -3.19 -8.02
N LEU A 99 10.85 -3.32 -6.77
CA LEU A 99 9.84 -2.46 -6.17
C LEU A 99 10.47 -1.58 -5.09
N VAL A 100 10.38 -0.25 -5.25
CA VAL A 100 10.87 0.69 -4.24
C VAL A 100 9.69 1.39 -3.56
N ILE A 101 9.56 1.24 -2.25
CA ILE A 101 8.54 1.91 -1.43
C ILE A 101 9.20 3.01 -0.60
N LEU A 102 8.94 4.26 -0.96
CA LEU A 102 9.45 5.42 -0.22
C LEU A 102 8.50 5.82 0.91
N THR A 103 9.06 6.05 2.10
CA THR A 103 8.33 6.38 3.31
C THR A 103 9.05 7.47 4.13
N THR A 104 8.64 7.72 5.35
CA THR A 104 9.20 8.76 6.24
C THR A 104 10.39 8.29 7.07
N VAL A 105 10.67 6.99 7.08
CA VAL A 105 11.76 6.38 7.88
C VAL A 105 12.73 5.64 6.96
N ASP A 106 14.00 5.54 7.39
CA ASP A 106 15.06 4.97 6.56
C ASP A 106 14.96 3.44 6.41
N ASN A 107 14.37 2.75 7.39
CA ASN A 107 14.17 1.32 7.40
C ASN A 107 12.77 0.98 7.94
N ALA A 108 12.29 -0.24 7.72
CA ALA A 108 11.33 -0.84 8.61
C ALA A 108 12.01 -1.20 9.94
N TYR A 109 11.26 -1.20 11.03
CA TYR A 109 11.82 -1.45 12.36
C TYR A 109 10.99 -2.47 13.10
N LEU A 110 11.66 -3.34 13.86
CA LEU A 110 11.05 -4.05 14.97
C LEU A 110 10.85 -3.07 16.14
N ASN A 111 9.79 -3.23 16.89
CA ASN A 111 9.52 -2.45 18.12
C ASN A 111 9.62 -0.92 17.92
N TYR A 112 9.14 -0.38 16.80
CA TYR A 112 9.38 1.01 16.37
C TYR A 112 9.16 2.07 17.46
N ARG A 113 8.21 1.88 18.38
CA ARG A 113 7.85 2.84 19.44
C ARG A 113 8.45 2.51 20.80
N LYS A 114 9.34 1.52 20.89
CA LYS A 114 9.96 1.06 22.13
C LYS A 114 11.45 1.43 22.17
N GLU A 115 12.04 1.33 23.36
CA GLU A 115 13.47 1.60 23.57
C GLU A 115 14.37 0.60 22.85
N ASP A 116 13.91 -0.65 22.72
CA ASP A 116 14.57 -1.75 22.02
C ASP A 116 14.31 -1.76 20.50
N ARG A 117 14.01 -0.59 19.92
CA ARG A 117 13.80 -0.43 18.48
C ARG A 117 15.03 -0.88 17.69
N GLN A 118 14.80 -1.78 16.72
CA GLN A 118 15.84 -2.33 15.87
C GLN A 118 15.50 -2.14 14.39
N ALA A 119 16.44 -1.58 13.62
CA ALA A 119 16.29 -1.41 12.18
C ALA A 119 16.41 -2.78 11.48
N ILE A 120 15.51 -3.03 10.53
CA ILE A 120 15.58 -4.20 9.65
C ILE A 120 16.39 -3.80 8.41
N GLY A 121 17.51 -4.49 8.19
CA GLY A 121 18.32 -4.34 6.98
C GLY A 121 17.85 -5.29 5.87
N LYS A 122 18.71 -6.24 5.46
CA LYS A 122 18.31 -7.33 4.55
C LYS A 122 17.51 -8.38 5.32
N VAL A 123 16.42 -8.83 4.73
CA VAL A 123 15.48 -9.76 5.38
C VAL A 123 14.81 -10.65 4.33
N THR A 124 14.67 -11.93 4.63
CA THR A 124 13.91 -12.84 3.77
C THR A 124 12.40 -12.63 3.92
N VAL A 125 11.65 -13.03 2.90
CA VAL A 125 10.17 -13.03 2.94
C VAL A 125 9.65 -13.79 4.16
N ASP A 126 10.21 -14.97 4.46
CA ASP A 126 9.75 -15.80 5.59
C ASP A 126 9.99 -15.13 6.95
N GLN A 127 11.17 -14.54 7.14
CA GLN A 127 11.45 -13.76 8.36
C GLN A 127 10.52 -12.55 8.49
N LEU A 128 10.25 -11.86 7.36
CA LEU A 128 9.38 -10.69 7.36
C LEU A 128 7.93 -11.06 7.67
N LYS A 129 7.45 -12.22 7.20
CA LYS A 129 6.14 -12.79 7.56
C LYS A 129 6.06 -13.12 9.05
N GLN A 130 7.14 -13.68 9.63
CA GLN A 130 7.20 -13.94 11.06
C GLN A 130 7.03 -12.61 11.83
N TYR A 131 7.81 -11.58 11.52
CA TYR A 131 7.70 -10.26 12.17
C TYR A 131 6.32 -9.60 11.99
N LEU A 132 5.68 -9.83 10.83
CA LEU A 132 4.32 -9.37 10.57
C LEU A 132 3.32 -10.05 11.52
N ASN A 133 3.43 -11.36 11.71
CA ASN A 133 2.58 -12.15 12.61
C ASN A 133 2.81 -11.81 14.09
N GLU A 134 4.03 -11.46 14.47
CA GLU A 134 4.39 -10.99 15.81
C GLU A 134 3.86 -9.56 16.10
N GLY A 135 3.32 -8.87 15.08
CA GLY A 135 2.65 -7.57 15.26
C GLY A 135 3.59 -6.38 15.35
N HIS A 136 4.82 -6.47 14.85
CA HIS A 136 5.80 -5.38 14.90
C HIS A 136 5.40 -4.14 14.08
N PHE A 137 4.48 -4.27 13.11
CA PHE A 137 4.18 -3.21 12.14
C PHE A 137 2.79 -2.58 12.37
N ALA A 138 2.75 -1.24 12.42
CA ALA A 138 1.52 -0.49 12.65
C ALA A 138 0.51 -0.65 11.49
N ALA A 139 -0.74 -1.00 11.80
CA ALA A 139 -1.81 -1.37 10.87
C ALA A 139 -2.18 -0.26 9.88
N GLY A 140 -2.03 0.93 10.03
CA GLY A 140 -2.41 2.02 9.09
C GLY A 140 -1.23 2.68 8.39
N SER A 141 -0.02 2.12 8.51
CA SER A 141 1.18 2.81 8.03
C SER A 141 2.23 1.84 7.49
N MET A 142 3.01 1.16 8.33
CA MET A 142 4.08 0.26 7.88
C MET A 142 3.54 -1.10 7.42
N LYS A 143 2.50 -1.65 8.07
CA LYS A 143 1.96 -2.97 7.76
C LYS A 143 1.57 -3.14 6.28
N PRO A 144 0.82 -2.23 5.62
CA PRO A 144 0.51 -2.36 4.19
C PRO A 144 1.75 -2.39 3.30
N LYS A 145 2.81 -1.63 3.64
CA LYS A 145 4.07 -1.62 2.90
C LYS A 145 4.82 -2.95 2.99
N ILE A 146 4.85 -3.53 4.19
CA ILE A 146 5.44 -4.86 4.43
C ILE A 146 4.66 -5.93 3.67
N GLU A 147 3.34 -5.91 3.73
CA GLU A 147 2.49 -6.86 3.00
C GLU A 147 2.67 -6.72 1.48
N ALA A 148 2.75 -5.50 0.95
CA ALA A 148 3.01 -5.23 -0.46
C ALA A 148 4.41 -5.72 -0.90
N ALA A 149 5.42 -5.51 -0.07
CA ALA A 149 6.78 -5.98 -0.32
C ALA A 149 6.86 -7.51 -0.36
N ILE A 150 6.23 -8.19 0.61
CA ILE A 150 6.13 -9.65 0.65
C ILE A 150 5.45 -10.15 -0.64
N GLU A 151 4.30 -9.59 -0.98
CA GLU A 151 3.50 -10.04 -2.12
C GLU A 151 4.26 -9.92 -3.45
N PHE A 152 4.93 -8.79 -3.68
CA PHE A 152 5.74 -8.59 -4.89
C PHE A 152 6.92 -9.55 -4.93
N THR A 153 7.71 -9.65 -3.84
CA THR A 153 8.91 -10.47 -3.80
C THR A 153 8.60 -11.96 -3.96
N GLU A 154 7.53 -12.47 -3.32
CA GLU A 154 7.10 -13.86 -3.48
C GLU A 154 6.68 -14.20 -4.90
N LYS A 155 5.90 -13.31 -5.55
CA LYS A 155 5.34 -13.58 -6.86
C LYS A 155 6.34 -13.44 -7.99
N THR A 156 7.31 -12.55 -7.85
CA THR A 156 8.25 -12.23 -8.92
C THR A 156 9.64 -12.84 -8.73
N GLY A 157 10.03 -13.14 -7.50
CA GLY A 157 11.41 -13.47 -7.13
C GLY A 157 12.34 -12.25 -7.03
N ASN A 158 11.85 -11.07 -7.42
CA ASN A 158 12.62 -9.84 -7.40
C ASN A 158 12.53 -9.18 -6.02
N HIS A 159 13.50 -8.34 -5.68
CA HIS A 159 13.57 -7.74 -4.37
C HIS A 159 12.75 -6.45 -4.25
N THR A 160 12.38 -6.12 -3.00
CA THR A 160 11.74 -4.86 -2.66
C THR A 160 12.61 -4.06 -1.71
N ILE A 161 12.72 -2.74 -1.93
CA ILE A 161 13.39 -1.81 -1.02
C ILE A 161 12.35 -0.92 -0.34
N ILE A 162 12.38 -0.84 0.99
CA ILE A 162 11.60 0.12 1.78
C ILE A 162 12.57 1.10 2.43
N THR A 163 12.48 2.38 2.06
CA THR A 163 13.40 3.39 2.59
C THR A 163 12.77 4.79 2.61
N SER A 164 13.51 5.79 3.10
CA SER A 164 13.04 7.17 3.12
C SER A 164 13.24 7.88 1.77
N LEU A 165 12.43 8.92 1.54
CA LEU A 165 12.57 9.76 0.34
C LEU A 165 13.97 10.37 0.20
N LYS A 166 14.64 10.73 1.31
CA LYS A 166 16.00 11.29 1.29
C LYS A 166 17.06 10.29 0.81
N ASN A 167 16.77 8.99 0.88
CA ASN A 167 17.64 7.92 0.41
C ASN A 167 17.37 7.50 -1.05
N ALA A 168 16.37 8.11 -1.71
CA ALA A 168 15.99 7.74 -3.09
C ALA A 168 17.14 7.82 -4.11
N ALA A 169 18.11 8.70 -3.90
CA ALA A 169 19.29 8.80 -4.75
C ALA A 169 20.42 7.79 -4.39
N LYS A 170 20.24 6.98 -3.33
CA LYS A 170 21.24 6.06 -2.77
C LYS A 170 20.78 4.60 -2.80
N LEU A 171 19.79 4.26 -3.60
CA LEU A 171 19.22 2.90 -3.63
C LEU A 171 20.29 1.82 -3.94
N ASN A 172 21.25 2.14 -4.81
CA ASN A 172 22.36 1.23 -5.16
C ASN A 172 23.38 1.05 -4.02
N ASP A 173 23.36 1.87 -2.97
CA ASP A 173 24.26 1.78 -1.84
C ASP A 173 23.78 0.78 -0.76
N GLY A 174 22.71 0.06 -1.01
CA GLY A 174 22.16 -0.93 -0.09
C GLY A 174 21.43 -0.32 1.11
N VAL A 175 20.86 0.88 0.97
CA VAL A 175 20.12 1.57 2.02
C VAL A 175 18.69 1.00 2.19
N GLY A 176 18.16 1.12 3.40
CA GLY A 176 16.79 0.73 3.69
C GLY A 176 16.62 -0.74 4.12
N THR A 177 15.37 -1.18 4.13
CA THR A 177 15.02 -2.59 4.33
C THR A 177 14.89 -3.25 2.97
N ILE A 178 15.73 -4.26 2.71
CA ILE A 178 15.76 -4.99 1.44
C ILE A 178 15.14 -6.37 1.68
N VAL A 179 14.00 -6.61 1.03
CA VAL A 179 13.24 -7.87 1.11
C VAL A 179 13.60 -8.75 -0.09
N TYR A 180 13.95 -10.01 0.17
CA TYR A 180 14.33 -10.99 -0.85
C TYR A 180 13.78 -12.40 -0.51
N ASN A 181 13.76 -13.31 -1.48
CA ASN A 181 13.41 -14.72 -1.26
C ASN A 181 14.54 -15.49 -0.60
#